data_305c1310584b2906bc94dfcc3805c2f9
#
_entry.id   305c1310584b2906bc94dfcc3805c2f9
#
_cell.length_a   1.000
_cell.length_b   1.000
_cell.length_c   1.000
_cell.angle_alpha   90.00
_cell.angle_beta   90.00
_cell.angle_gamma   90.00
#
_symmetry.space_group_name_H-M   'P 1'
#
loop_
_entity.id
_entity.type
_entity.pdbx_description
1 polymer ?
#
loop_
_entity_poly.entity_id
_entity_poly.type
_entity_poly.pdbx_seq_one_letter_code
_entity_poly.pdbx_strand_id
1 'polypeptide(L)'
;SGHGGYSTRGLKGAKSRSGYSRELGFEGGQMPLQRRLPKFGFKNLKRVEFKPINLSTLEELAAKKSLDVINVETLVAAGFISSNDKVKILGNGSVTKSLTVTAHAFSKSAEAAITAAGGNVEKM
;
A
#
# COMPACT_ATOMS: atom_id res chain seq x y z
N SER A 1 45.94 -8.10 11.68
CA SER A 1 47.31 -8.01 11.15
C SER A 1 47.26 -7.75 9.64
N GLY A 2 48.39 -7.29 9.08
CA GLY A 2 48.47 -7.00 7.64
C GLY A 2 47.93 -5.63 7.22
N HIS A 3 47.47 -4.78 8.15
CA HIS A 3 46.90 -3.47 7.86
C HIS A 3 47.89 -2.28 8.05
N GLY A 4 49.12 -2.55 8.47
CA GLY A 4 50.12 -1.51 8.72
C GLY A 4 49.80 -0.55 9.87
N GLY A 5 50.51 0.60 9.96
CA GLY A 5 50.41 1.53 11.08
C GLY A 5 49.11 2.28 11.21
N TYR A 6 48.32 2.41 10.14
CA TYR A 6 47.03 3.15 10.13
C TYR A 6 45.80 2.27 10.05
N SER A 7 45.98 0.96 10.07
CA SER A 7 44.91 -0.05 10.02
C SER A 7 43.89 0.20 8.88
N THR A 8 44.39 0.63 7.70
CA THR A 8 43.61 0.98 6.50
C THR A 8 42.67 2.17 6.65
N ARG A 9 42.75 2.94 7.74
CA ARG A 9 41.86 4.09 8.01
C ARG A 9 42.38 5.45 7.53
N GLY A 10 43.67 5.53 7.12
CA GLY A 10 44.30 6.76 6.74
C GLY A 10 44.67 7.65 7.93
N LEU A 11 45.07 8.90 7.67
CA LEU A 11 45.68 9.82 8.67
C LEU A 11 44.62 10.61 9.46
N LYS A 12 43.68 11.25 8.80
CA LYS A 12 42.72 12.18 9.39
C LYS A 12 41.29 11.92 8.88
N GLY A 13 40.35 12.60 9.49
CA GLY A 13 38.93 12.55 9.17
C GLY A 13 38.12 11.68 10.15
N ALA A 14 36.82 11.82 10.12
CA ALA A 14 35.94 11.13 11.04
C ALA A 14 36.03 9.60 10.93
N LYS A 15 36.20 9.07 9.71
CA LYS A 15 36.34 7.62 9.45
C LYS A 15 37.60 7.01 10.03
N SER A 16 38.64 7.82 10.37
CA SER A 16 39.88 7.33 10.98
C SER A 16 39.80 7.26 12.50
N ARG A 17 38.72 7.68 13.13
CA ARG A 17 38.53 7.66 14.58
C ARG A 17 37.68 6.49 15.03
N SER A 18 37.85 6.09 16.30
CA SER A 18 37.01 5.10 16.93
C SER A 18 35.58 5.62 17.11
N GLY A 19 34.60 4.73 17.04
CA GLY A 19 33.20 5.09 17.24
C GLY A 19 32.53 5.82 16.08
N TYR A 20 33.22 6.03 14.95
CA TYR A 20 32.59 6.63 13.79
C TYR A 20 31.52 5.72 13.19
N SER A 21 30.34 6.26 13.03
CA SER A 21 29.26 5.69 12.21
C SER A 21 28.82 6.73 11.17
N ARG A 22 28.30 6.24 10.03
CA ARG A 22 27.77 7.14 8.99
C ARG A 22 26.51 7.82 9.52
N GLU A 23 26.54 9.14 9.60
CA GLU A 23 25.37 9.93 9.96
C GLU A 23 24.37 9.92 8.78
N LEU A 24 23.16 9.44 9.04
CA LEU A 24 22.10 9.35 8.04
C LEU A 24 21.58 10.75 7.70
N GLY A 25 21.52 11.06 6.40
CA GLY A 25 21.02 12.34 5.91
C GLY A 25 22.01 13.49 6.01
N PHE A 26 23.30 13.22 6.34
CA PHE A 26 24.33 14.25 6.31
C PHE A 26 24.71 14.64 4.87
N GLU A 27 24.66 15.93 4.57
CA GLU A 27 24.88 16.52 3.22
C GLU A 27 26.16 17.37 3.16
N GLY A 28 27.25 16.94 3.80
CA GLY A 28 28.55 17.62 3.74
C GLY A 28 28.61 18.98 4.42
N GLY A 29 27.73 19.26 5.38
CA GLY A 29 27.63 20.56 6.07
C GLY A 29 26.54 21.48 5.50
N GLN A 30 25.97 21.16 4.33
CA GLN A 30 24.76 21.81 3.83
C GLN A 30 23.58 21.42 4.75
N MET A 31 22.62 22.36 4.94
CA MET A 31 21.41 22.05 5.73
C MET A 31 20.69 20.84 5.15
N PRO A 32 20.53 19.74 5.92
CA PRO A 32 19.93 18.52 5.43
C PRO A 32 18.49 18.72 4.95
N LEU A 33 18.04 17.92 4.00
CA LEU A 33 16.70 17.99 3.40
C LEU A 33 15.58 17.98 4.46
N GLN A 34 15.73 17.16 5.50
CA GLN A 34 14.79 17.07 6.63
C GLN A 34 14.60 18.38 7.41
N ARG A 35 15.60 19.29 7.37
CA ARG A 35 15.50 20.62 7.99
C ARG A 35 15.03 21.69 7.02
N ARG A 36 15.23 21.49 5.72
CA ARG A 36 14.79 22.43 4.68
C ARG A 36 13.30 22.32 4.40
N LEU A 37 12.73 21.12 4.56
CA LEU A 37 11.31 20.89 4.32
C LEU A 37 10.48 21.41 5.52
N PRO A 38 9.42 22.19 5.27
CA PRO A 38 8.53 22.63 6.34
C PRO A 38 7.74 21.44 6.90
N LYS A 39 7.52 21.46 8.20
CA LYS A 39 6.61 20.51 8.87
C LYS A 39 5.18 20.87 8.51
N PHE A 40 4.37 19.88 8.20
CA PHE A 40 2.97 20.09 7.86
C PHE A 40 2.10 18.92 8.31
N GLY A 41 0.82 19.21 8.48
CA GLY A 41 -0.20 18.20 8.76
C GLY A 41 -0.15 17.64 10.19
N PHE A 42 -1.07 16.74 10.46
CA PHE A 42 -1.17 15.97 11.68
C PHE A 42 -1.78 14.60 11.38
N LYS A 43 -1.55 13.62 12.26
CA LYS A 43 -2.17 12.29 12.13
C LYS A 43 -3.53 12.31 12.83
N ASN A 44 -4.61 12.10 12.08
CA ASN A 44 -5.93 11.90 12.64
C ASN A 44 -6.05 10.48 13.19
N LEU A 45 -6.20 10.33 14.51
CA LEU A 45 -6.31 9.03 15.19
C LEU A 45 -7.61 8.29 14.84
N LYS A 46 -8.66 9.03 14.45
CA LYS A 46 -9.97 8.45 14.06
C LYS A 46 -10.09 8.21 12.55
N ARG A 47 -9.00 8.30 11.78
CA ARG A 47 -9.03 8.10 10.35
C ARG A 47 -9.38 6.66 10.01
N VAL A 48 -10.45 6.51 9.23
CA VAL A 48 -10.83 5.23 8.63
C VAL A 48 -10.38 5.22 7.18
N GLU A 49 -9.49 4.32 6.83
CA GLU A 49 -9.00 4.15 5.47
C GLU A 49 -9.66 2.94 4.82
N PHE A 50 -10.03 3.09 3.55
CA PHE A 50 -10.56 2.01 2.75
C PHE A 50 -9.51 1.60 1.71
N LYS A 51 -9.31 0.30 1.53
CA LYS A 51 -8.55 -0.27 0.43
C LYS A 51 -9.41 -0.25 -0.83
N PRO A 52 -9.02 0.49 -1.88
CA PRO A 52 -9.77 0.51 -3.13
C PRO A 52 -9.50 -0.76 -3.94
N ILE A 53 -10.55 -1.37 -4.47
CA ILE A 53 -10.49 -2.48 -5.42
C ILE A 53 -11.36 -2.12 -6.62
N ASN A 54 -10.82 -2.25 -7.82
CA ASN A 54 -11.52 -1.93 -9.06
C ASN A 54 -12.30 -3.13 -9.61
N LEU A 55 -13.31 -2.86 -10.44
CA LEU A 55 -14.11 -3.90 -11.09
C LEU A 55 -13.26 -4.82 -11.97
N SER A 56 -12.27 -4.28 -12.68
CA SER A 56 -11.32 -5.09 -13.47
C SER A 56 -10.61 -6.16 -12.65
N THR A 57 -10.19 -5.81 -11.43
CA THR A 57 -9.54 -6.76 -10.50
C THR A 57 -10.51 -7.85 -10.02
N LEU A 58 -11.77 -7.50 -9.79
CA LEU A 58 -12.81 -8.46 -9.42
C LEU A 58 -13.09 -9.45 -10.57
N GLU A 59 -13.15 -8.95 -11.81
CA GLU A 59 -13.35 -9.79 -12.99
C GLU A 59 -12.17 -10.75 -13.21
N GLU A 60 -10.93 -10.29 -13.09
CA GLU A 60 -9.75 -11.14 -13.15
C GLU A 60 -9.75 -12.22 -12.06
N LEU A 61 -10.14 -11.87 -10.84
CA LEU A 61 -10.24 -12.80 -9.73
C LEU A 61 -11.32 -13.86 -9.99
N ALA A 62 -12.49 -13.42 -10.44
CA ALA A 62 -13.60 -14.30 -10.80
C ALA A 62 -13.22 -15.25 -11.96
N ALA A 63 -12.46 -14.77 -12.93
CA ALA A 63 -11.96 -15.57 -14.04
C ALA A 63 -10.94 -16.63 -13.57
N LYS A 64 -9.97 -16.23 -12.75
CA LYS A 64 -8.87 -17.11 -12.27
C LYS A 64 -9.37 -18.22 -11.33
N LYS A 65 -10.33 -17.93 -10.47
CA LYS A 65 -10.81 -18.85 -9.43
C LYS A 65 -12.19 -19.44 -9.73
N SER A 66 -12.81 -19.04 -10.85
CA SER A 66 -14.19 -19.45 -11.23
C SER A 66 -15.20 -19.23 -10.09
N LEU A 67 -15.14 -18.03 -9.48
CA LEU A 67 -15.99 -17.65 -8.36
C LEU A 67 -17.14 -16.76 -8.84
N ASP A 68 -18.35 -17.07 -8.39
CA ASP A 68 -19.54 -16.24 -8.60
C ASP A 68 -19.82 -15.32 -7.40
N VAL A 69 -19.25 -15.66 -6.23
CA VAL A 69 -19.38 -14.89 -4.99
C VAL A 69 -18.01 -14.41 -4.52
N ILE A 70 -17.88 -13.10 -4.34
CA ILE A 70 -16.66 -12.46 -3.88
C ILE A 70 -16.91 -11.78 -2.53
N ASN A 71 -16.43 -12.39 -1.46
CA ASN A 71 -16.49 -11.89 -0.10
C ASN A 71 -15.14 -11.27 0.30
N VAL A 72 -15.12 -10.55 1.42
CA VAL A 72 -13.88 -10.02 2.01
C VAL A 72 -12.85 -11.13 2.24
N GLU A 73 -13.28 -12.32 2.69
CA GLU A 73 -12.40 -13.48 2.91
C GLU A 73 -11.73 -13.97 1.62
N THR A 74 -12.46 -13.99 0.50
CA THR A 74 -11.89 -14.39 -0.81
C THR A 74 -10.86 -13.39 -1.29
N LEU A 75 -11.02 -12.09 -0.98
CA LEU A 75 -10.06 -11.04 -1.28
C LEU A 75 -8.80 -11.13 -0.41
N VAL A 76 -8.95 -11.52 0.87
CA VAL A 76 -7.81 -11.80 1.76
C VAL A 76 -7.05 -13.03 1.27
N ALA A 77 -7.73 -14.12 0.94
CA ALA A 77 -7.12 -15.35 0.41
C ALA A 77 -6.44 -15.14 -0.95
N ALA A 78 -6.85 -14.13 -1.71
CA ALA A 78 -6.21 -13.72 -2.96
C ALA A 78 -5.03 -12.74 -2.74
N GLY A 79 -4.81 -12.25 -1.51
CA GLY A 79 -3.70 -11.38 -1.16
C GLY A 79 -3.89 -9.89 -1.52
N PHE A 80 -5.11 -9.47 -1.88
CA PHE A 80 -5.38 -8.07 -2.21
C PHE A 80 -5.51 -7.17 -0.98
N ILE A 81 -5.96 -7.74 0.13
CA ILE A 81 -6.25 -7.03 1.38
C ILE A 81 -5.82 -7.84 2.60
N SER A 82 -5.65 -7.18 3.73
CA SER A 82 -5.48 -7.82 5.04
C SER A 82 -6.83 -8.00 5.75
N SER A 83 -6.90 -8.91 6.71
CA SER A 83 -8.12 -9.22 7.45
C SER A 83 -8.75 -8.02 8.19
N ASN A 84 -7.93 -7.02 8.55
CA ASN A 84 -8.37 -5.81 9.26
C ASN A 84 -8.68 -4.62 8.34
N ASP A 85 -8.47 -4.75 7.03
CA ASP A 85 -8.67 -3.68 6.07
C ASP A 85 -10.15 -3.55 5.71
N LYS A 86 -10.63 -2.30 5.62
CA LYS A 86 -11.94 -2.01 5.04
C LYS A 86 -11.82 -1.87 3.53
N VAL A 87 -12.74 -2.49 2.81
CA VAL A 87 -12.74 -2.54 1.34
C VAL A 87 -13.77 -1.60 0.76
N LYS A 88 -13.37 -0.87 -0.29
CA LYS A 88 -14.28 -0.09 -1.12
C LYS A 88 -14.11 -0.49 -2.58
N ILE A 89 -15.21 -0.87 -3.22
CA ILE A 89 -15.24 -1.20 -4.64
C ILE A 89 -15.42 0.06 -5.46
N LEU A 90 -14.56 0.23 -6.47
CA LEU A 90 -14.55 1.35 -7.39
C LEU A 90 -14.89 0.89 -8.81
N GLY A 91 -15.57 1.77 -9.57
CA GLY A 91 -16.14 1.47 -10.87
C GLY A 91 -15.17 1.51 -12.06
N ASN A 92 -13.85 1.37 -11.85
CA ASN A 92 -12.91 1.31 -12.96
C ASN A 92 -12.85 -0.11 -13.53
N GLY A 93 -13.09 -0.23 -14.82
CA GLY A 93 -13.19 -1.49 -15.55
C GLY A 93 -14.63 -1.87 -15.87
N SER A 94 -14.81 -3.02 -16.48
CA SER A 94 -16.11 -3.60 -16.81
C SER A 94 -16.26 -4.97 -16.13
N VAL A 95 -17.49 -5.34 -15.82
CA VAL A 95 -17.83 -6.67 -15.32
C VAL A 95 -18.78 -7.30 -16.33
N THR A 96 -18.41 -8.47 -16.83
CA THR A 96 -19.21 -9.21 -17.82
C THR A 96 -20.01 -10.35 -17.19
N LYS A 97 -19.57 -10.83 -16.02
CA LYS A 97 -20.20 -11.93 -15.29
C LYS A 97 -21.14 -11.40 -14.22
N SER A 98 -22.20 -12.14 -13.94
CA SER A 98 -23.05 -11.89 -12.77
C SER A 98 -22.31 -12.29 -11.50
N LEU A 99 -21.82 -11.29 -10.74
CA LEU A 99 -21.07 -11.51 -9.51
C LEU A 99 -21.86 -11.01 -8.30
N THR A 100 -21.88 -11.79 -7.24
CA THR A 100 -22.32 -11.33 -5.92
C THR A 100 -21.11 -10.83 -5.15
N VAL A 101 -21.09 -9.52 -4.83
CA VAL A 101 -19.95 -8.87 -4.18
C VAL A 101 -20.35 -8.34 -2.81
N THR A 102 -19.68 -8.83 -1.76
CA THR A 102 -19.85 -8.37 -0.38
C THR A 102 -18.66 -7.50 0.02
N ALA A 103 -18.89 -6.22 0.34
CA ALA A 103 -17.83 -5.27 0.75
C ALA A 103 -18.36 -4.20 1.72
N HIS A 104 -17.43 -3.44 2.35
CA HIS A 104 -17.79 -2.39 3.31
C HIS A 104 -18.37 -1.14 2.64
N ALA A 105 -17.92 -0.80 1.43
CA ALA A 105 -18.42 0.34 0.68
C ALA A 105 -18.32 0.12 -0.83
N PHE A 106 -19.18 0.79 -1.57
CA PHE A 106 -19.19 0.80 -3.04
C PHE A 106 -19.24 2.24 -3.55
N SER A 107 -18.74 2.48 -4.75
CA SER A 107 -19.02 3.71 -5.48
C SER A 107 -20.32 3.55 -6.28
N LYS A 108 -21.02 4.65 -6.53
CA LYS A 108 -22.27 4.64 -7.32
C LYS A 108 -22.09 4.02 -8.71
N SER A 109 -20.94 4.27 -9.35
CA SER A 109 -20.61 3.67 -10.65
C SER A 109 -20.36 2.17 -10.55
N ALA A 110 -19.74 1.67 -9.45
CA ALA A 110 -19.52 0.25 -9.25
C ALA A 110 -20.84 -0.50 -8.99
N GLU A 111 -21.72 0.05 -8.15
CA GLU A 111 -23.06 -0.52 -7.90
C GLU A 111 -23.86 -0.64 -9.20
N ALA A 112 -23.91 0.46 -10.00
CA ALA A 112 -24.60 0.45 -11.28
C ALA A 112 -24.04 -0.59 -12.26
N ALA A 113 -22.71 -0.71 -12.35
CA ALA A 113 -22.07 -1.66 -13.26
C ALA A 113 -22.30 -3.13 -12.85
N ILE A 114 -22.22 -3.46 -11.55
CA ILE A 114 -22.48 -4.80 -11.04
C ILE A 114 -23.96 -5.18 -11.26
N THR A 115 -24.88 -4.28 -10.96
CA THR A 115 -26.32 -4.50 -11.17
C THR A 115 -26.66 -4.63 -12.66
N ALA A 116 -26.05 -3.83 -13.55
CA ALA A 116 -26.23 -3.95 -15.00
C ALA A 116 -25.73 -5.29 -15.55
N ALA A 117 -24.69 -5.87 -14.94
CA ALA A 117 -24.20 -7.22 -15.28
C ALA A 117 -25.05 -8.36 -14.66
N GLY A 118 -26.15 -8.04 -13.97
CA GLY A 118 -27.02 -9.02 -13.31
C GLY A 118 -26.47 -9.57 -11.99
N GLY A 119 -25.47 -8.89 -11.42
CA GLY A 119 -24.90 -9.25 -10.12
C GLY A 119 -25.64 -8.63 -8.94
N ASN A 120 -25.28 -9.05 -7.74
CA ASN A 120 -25.82 -8.53 -6.49
C ASN A 120 -24.73 -7.81 -5.67
N VAL A 121 -25.12 -6.76 -4.96
CA VAL A 121 -24.24 -5.95 -4.11
C VAL A 121 -24.70 -6.04 -2.67
N GLU A 122 -23.83 -6.53 -1.79
CA GLU A 122 -24.11 -6.64 -0.36
C GLU A 122 -23.12 -5.78 0.42
N LYS A 123 -23.66 -4.89 1.25
CA LYS A 123 -22.87 -4.01 2.10
C LYS A 123 -22.83 -4.55 3.53
N MET A 124 -21.60 -4.73 4.04
CA MET A 124 -21.36 -5.14 5.43
C MET A 124 -21.53 -3.97 6.41
#